data_59273036f990cf1e824a11a09562c09d
#
_entry.id   59273036f990cf1e824a11a09562c09d
#
_cell.length_a   1.000
_cell.length_b   1.000
_cell.length_c   1.000
_cell.angle_alpha   90.00
_cell.angle_beta   90.00
_cell.angle_gamma   90.00
#
_symmetry.space_group_name_H-M   'P 1'
#
loop_
_entity.id
_entity.type
_entity.pdbx_description
1 polymer ?
#
loop_
_entity_poly.entity_id
_entity_poly.type
_entity_poly.pdbx_seq_one_letter_code
_entity_poly.pdbx_strand_id
1 'polypeptide(L)'
;MLYYLTESLIDMEVVNMRLLNANINCFGGTDNHREEYKKLYGNRKYLNIWDQIDKSQNVAGLLEDILKISPDIVILQEYDINSKEAKDFNKKMNEHGYIMYSETIEYRRASMTVFYVKKGLEVSYVSTGHTKNGRAYAVKIDETIIYGTHVPPVYDSQYWNELKRFVRSYCNQKIIAIGNYNIINYKNKNEYCELLESAVDIWKAQGNKEGISVMGDCAIASKTMNKNSLKVSRHNNTYTDHPIIIVDVN
;
A
#
# COMPACT_ATOMS: atom_id res chain seq x y z
N MET A 1 35.72 -31.84 33.00
CA MET A 1 35.00 -32.06 31.76
C MET A 1 33.90 -31.00 31.72
N LEU A 2 34.23 -29.82 31.18
CA LEU A 2 33.31 -28.67 31.09
C LEU A 2 32.53 -28.79 29.76
N TYR A 3 31.22 -28.98 29.87
CA TYR A 3 30.32 -28.87 28.71
C TYR A 3 30.09 -27.39 28.38
N TYR A 4 30.62 -26.94 27.27
CA TYR A 4 30.25 -25.67 26.65
C TYR A 4 28.85 -25.83 26.04
N LEU A 5 27.85 -25.27 26.69
CA LEU A 5 26.57 -24.99 26.08
C LEU A 5 26.79 -23.78 25.16
N THR A 6 26.94 -24.02 23.87
CA THR A 6 26.80 -23.00 22.87
C THR A 6 25.30 -22.72 22.72
N GLU A 7 24.81 -21.72 23.46
CA GLU A 7 23.53 -21.09 23.13
C GLU A 7 23.66 -20.46 21.74
N SER A 8 22.99 -21.06 20.78
CA SER A 8 22.76 -20.40 19.50
C SER A 8 21.86 -19.19 19.76
N LEU A 9 22.45 -18.01 19.88
CA LEU A 9 21.75 -16.76 19.77
C LEU A 9 21.12 -16.76 18.35
N ILE A 10 19.84 -17.06 18.29
CA ILE A 10 19.06 -16.75 17.12
C ILE A 10 19.08 -15.22 17.07
N ASP A 11 19.83 -14.65 16.13
CA ASP A 11 19.76 -13.24 15.82
C ASP A 11 18.29 -12.95 15.41
N MET A 12 17.50 -12.53 16.36
CA MET A 12 16.21 -11.94 16.08
C MET A 12 16.50 -10.63 15.35
N GLU A 13 16.32 -10.63 14.03
CA GLU A 13 16.35 -9.41 13.24
C GLU A 13 15.39 -8.40 13.90
N VAL A 14 15.95 -7.31 14.44
CA VAL A 14 15.15 -6.24 15.03
C VAL A 14 14.51 -5.47 13.87
N VAL A 15 13.24 -5.75 13.61
CA VAL A 15 12.46 -4.96 12.66
C VAL A 15 12.19 -3.60 13.29
N ASN A 16 12.80 -2.56 12.75
CA ASN A 16 12.64 -1.20 13.24
C ASN A 16 11.30 -0.56 12.78
N MET A 17 10.77 -0.97 11.63
CA MET A 17 9.49 -0.48 11.11
C MET A 17 8.89 -1.49 10.13
N ARG A 18 7.61 -1.79 10.28
CA ARG A 18 6.85 -2.66 9.38
C ARG A 18 5.76 -1.89 8.65
N LEU A 19 5.77 -1.94 7.32
CA LEU A 19 4.74 -1.37 6.46
C LEU A 19 3.85 -2.49 5.92
N LEU A 20 2.55 -2.23 5.86
CA LEU A 20 1.58 -3.06 5.17
C LEU A 20 0.89 -2.22 4.10
N ASN A 21 0.86 -2.69 2.87
CA ASN A 21 0.16 -2.05 1.76
C ASN A 21 -0.90 -2.97 1.16
N ALA A 22 -2.10 -2.44 0.95
CA ALA A 22 -3.19 -3.16 0.30
C ALA A 22 -4.05 -2.23 -0.58
N ASN A 23 -4.32 -2.63 -1.81
CA ASN A 23 -5.45 -2.10 -2.56
C ASN A 23 -6.71 -2.86 -2.11
N ILE A 24 -7.65 -2.16 -1.50
CA ILE A 24 -8.81 -2.78 -0.85
C ILE A 24 -10.06 -2.82 -1.72
N ASN A 25 -9.98 -2.34 -2.96
CA ASN A 25 -11.12 -2.37 -3.89
C ASN A 25 -12.43 -1.85 -3.23
N CYS A 26 -12.37 -0.78 -2.46
CA CYS A 26 -13.51 -0.22 -1.70
C CYS A 26 -14.19 -1.27 -0.78
N PHE A 27 -13.42 -2.21 -0.22
CA PHE A 27 -13.90 -3.41 0.49
C PHE A 27 -14.77 -4.35 -0.36
N GLY A 28 -14.66 -4.25 -1.67
CA GLY A 28 -15.53 -4.96 -2.60
C GLY A 28 -15.23 -6.43 -2.82
N GLY A 29 -14.16 -6.95 -2.26
CA GLY A 29 -13.80 -8.36 -2.42
C GLY A 29 -13.01 -8.65 -3.70
N THR A 30 -13.01 -9.92 -4.10
CA THR A 30 -12.30 -10.40 -5.27
C THR A 30 -13.05 -10.09 -6.57
N ASP A 31 -12.34 -10.08 -7.71
CA ASP A 31 -12.92 -9.84 -9.04
C ASP A 31 -14.07 -10.78 -9.42
N ASN A 32 -14.11 -11.98 -8.86
CA ASN A 32 -15.18 -12.95 -9.14
C ASN A 32 -16.57 -12.39 -8.79
N HIS A 33 -16.68 -11.67 -7.68
CA HIS A 33 -17.93 -11.00 -7.32
C HIS A 33 -18.29 -9.87 -8.29
N ARG A 34 -17.32 -9.13 -8.80
CA ARG A 34 -17.53 -8.08 -9.81
C ARG A 34 -18.11 -8.64 -11.09
N GLU A 35 -17.57 -9.71 -11.62
CA GLU A 35 -18.04 -10.31 -12.87
C GLU A 35 -19.41 -10.95 -12.72
N GLU A 36 -19.71 -11.58 -11.60
CA GLU A 36 -21.04 -12.13 -11.32
C GLU A 36 -22.09 -11.01 -11.27
N TYR A 37 -21.80 -9.91 -10.61
CA TYR A 37 -22.72 -8.78 -10.53
C TYR A 37 -22.89 -8.06 -11.88
N LYS A 38 -21.83 -7.92 -12.67
CA LYS A 38 -21.92 -7.39 -14.02
C LYS A 38 -22.81 -8.25 -14.92
N LYS A 39 -22.68 -9.57 -14.83
CA LYS A 39 -23.52 -10.53 -15.58
C LYS A 39 -25.00 -10.44 -15.19
N LEU A 40 -25.28 -10.30 -13.89
CA LEU A 40 -26.65 -10.28 -13.38
C LEU A 40 -27.38 -8.97 -13.66
N TYR A 41 -26.70 -7.81 -13.62
CA TYR A 41 -27.35 -6.50 -13.56
C TYR A 41 -26.89 -5.49 -14.59
N GLY A 42 -25.88 -5.79 -15.39
CA GLY A 42 -25.33 -4.88 -16.41
C GLY A 42 -24.60 -3.66 -15.81
N ASN A 43 -23.84 -2.97 -16.63
CA ASN A 43 -22.89 -1.94 -16.18
C ASN A 43 -23.50 -0.72 -15.46
N ARG A 44 -24.75 -0.33 -15.76
CA ARG A 44 -25.39 0.82 -15.10
C ARG A 44 -26.01 0.51 -13.73
N LYS A 45 -26.55 -0.69 -13.55
CA LYS A 45 -27.08 -1.14 -12.26
C LYS A 45 -26.01 -1.60 -11.31
N TYR A 46 -24.84 -1.94 -11.83
CA TYR A 46 -23.69 -2.40 -11.08
C TYR A 46 -23.26 -1.41 -9.98
N LEU A 47 -23.15 -0.12 -10.29
CA LEU A 47 -22.75 0.89 -9.29
C LEU A 47 -23.72 0.98 -8.11
N ASN A 48 -25.03 0.89 -8.38
CA ASN A 48 -26.05 0.96 -7.31
C ASN A 48 -26.10 -0.31 -6.46
N ILE A 49 -25.75 -1.46 -7.03
CA ILE A 49 -25.76 -2.74 -6.34
C ILE A 49 -24.49 -2.94 -5.54
N TRP A 50 -23.36 -2.46 -6.07
CA TRP A 50 -22.08 -2.46 -5.37
C TRP A 50 -22.16 -1.76 -4.01
N ASP A 51 -22.93 -0.68 -3.92
CA ASP A 51 -23.18 0.03 -2.67
C ASP A 51 -24.11 -0.75 -1.71
N GLN A 52 -24.81 -1.80 -2.18
CA GLN A 52 -25.75 -2.63 -1.42
C GLN A 52 -25.16 -3.98 -0.95
N ILE A 53 -23.96 -4.34 -1.42
CA ILE A 53 -23.29 -5.57 -1.03
C ILE A 53 -22.86 -5.47 0.43
N ASP A 54 -23.08 -6.52 1.20
CA ASP A 54 -22.49 -6.64 2.53
C ASP A 54 -20.99 -6.89 2.43
N LYS A 55 -20.23 -5.86 2.73
CA LYS A 55 -18.77 -5.87 2.72
C LYS A 55 -18.16 -6.15 4.11
N SER A 56 -18.99 -6.47 5.09
CA SER A 56 -18.57 -6.61 6.49
C SER A 56 -17.51 -7.69 6.69
N GLN A 57 -17.59 -8.80 5.94
CA GLN A 57 -16.60 -9.87 5.99
C GLN A 57 -15.24 -9.43 5.44
N ASN A 58 -15.23 -8.63 4.37
CA ASN A 58 -13.99 -8.10 3.81
C ASN A 58 -13.32 -7.11 4.76
N VAL A 59 -14.11 -6.25 5.40
CA VAL A 59 -13.64 -5.35 6.47
C VAL A 59 -13.05 -6.14 7.63
N ALA A 60 -13.73 -7.20 8.07
CA ALA A 60 -13.27 -8.04 9.17
C ALA A 60 -11.96 -8.78 8.82
N GLY A 61 -11.88 -9.38 7.63
CA GLY A 61 -10.69 -10.10 7.18
C GLY A 61 -9.47 -9.19 7.07
N LEU A 62 -9.62 -8.00 6.48
CA LEU A 62 -8.52 -7.03 6.42
C LEU A 62 -8.05 -6.61 7.83
N LEU A 63 -9.00 -6.34 8.73
CA LEU A 63 -8.67 -5.96 10.10
C LEU A 63 -7.93 -7.09 10.83
N GLU A 64 -8.38 -8.34 10.70
CA GLU A 64 -7.73 -9.50 11.29
C GLU A 64 -6.29 -9.66 10.82
N ASP A 65 -6.05 -9.54 9.51
CA ASP A 65 -4.70 -9.60 8.97
C ASP A 65 -3.81 -8.45 9.47
N ILE A 66 -4.33 -7.23 9.52
CA ILE A 66 -3.59 -6.09 10.08
C ILE A 66 -3.21 -6.35 11.55
N LEU A 67 -4.14 -6.83 12.36
CA LEU A 67 -3.87 -7.10 13.76
C LEU A 67 -2.87 -8.24 13.96
N LYS A 68 -2.95 -9.29 13.14
CA LYS A 68 -2.03 -10.43 13.15
C LYS A 68 -0.62 -10.04 12.69
N ILE A 69 -0.51 -9.24 11.62
CA ILE A 69 0.76 -8.76 11.08
C ILE A 69 1.36 -7.68 11.98
N SER A 70 0.51 -6.92 12.67
CA SER A 70 0.87 -5.82 13.58
C SER A 70 1.83 -4.80 12.95
N PRO A 71 1.52 -4.23 11.77
CA PRO A 71 2.37 -3.25 11.12
C PRO A 71 2.38 -1.93 11.91
N ASP A 72 3.43 -1.16 11.75
CA ASP A 72 3.52 0.20 12.30
C ASP A 72 2.75 1.19 11.42
N ILE A 73 2.70 0.89 10.11
CA ILE A 73 2.04 1.71 9.11
C ILE A 73 1.24 0.82 8.16
N VAL A 74 -0.02 1.18 7.94
CA VAL A 74 -0.91 0.56 6.96
C VAL A 74 -1.22 1.57 5.87
N ILE A 75 -1.04 1.19 4.62
CA ILE A 75 -1.28 2.03 3.44
C ILE A 75 -2.37 1.36 2.61
N LEU A 76 -3.51 2.03 2.47
CA LEU A 76 -4.66 1.48 1.74
C LEU A 76 -4.95 2.32 0.50
N GLN A 77 -5.15 1.66 -0.64
CA GLN A 77 -5.62 2.26 -1.87
C GLN A 77 -7.07 1.87 -2.14
N GLU A 78 -7.70 2.60 -3.04
CA GLU A 78 -9.14 2.50 -3.34
C GLU A 78 -10.00 2.61 -2.06
N TYR A 79 -9.63 3.52 -1.18
CA TYR A 79 -10.34 3.80 0.05
C TYR A 79 -11.42 4.88 -0.19
N ASP A 80 -12.70 4.51 -0.01
CA ASP A 80 -13.81 5.49 -0.03
C ASP A 80 -14.11 5.96 1.40
N ILE A 81 -13.53 7.07 1.79
CA ILE A 81 -13.64 7.64 3.15
C ILE A 81 -15.09 7.93 3.57
N ASN A 82 -16.01 8.09 2.61
CA ASN A 82 -17.40 8.40 2.88
C ASN A 82 -18.28 7.14 3.04
N SER A 83 -17.78 5.97 2.64
CA SER A 83 -18.53 4.72 2.76
C SER A 83 -18.77 4.35 4.22
N LYS A 84 -19.82 3.57 4.45
CA LYS A 84 -20.13 3.02 5.78
C LYS A 84 -18.99 2.12 6.26
N GLU A 85 -18.49 1.28 5.38
CA GLU A 85 -17.41 0.33 5.64
C GLU A 85 -16.13 1.04 6.07
N ALA A 86 -15.77 2.13 5.39
CA ALA A 86 -14.60 2.93 5.74
C ALA A 86 -14.74 3.58 7.14
N LYS A 87 -15.93 4.06 7.47
CA LYS A 87 -16.22 4.64 8.79
C LYS A 87 -16.13 3.59 9.90
N ASP A 88 -16.71 2.41 9.69
CA ASP A 88 -16.65 1.30 10.63
C ASP A 88 -15.20 0.79 10.77
N PHE A 89 -14.48 0.65 9.67
CA PHE A 89 -13.07 0.26 9.67
C PHE A 89 -12.21 1.28 10.41
N ASN A 90 -12.37 2.57 10.12
CA ASN A 90 -11.61 3.63 10.79
C ASN A 90 -11.86 3.64 12.31
N LYS A 91 -13.11 3.43 12.75
CA LYS A 91 -13.44 3.30 14.18
C LYS A 91 -12.66 2.14 14.80
N LYS A 92 -12.71 0.95 14.20
CA LYS A 92 -12.00 -0.24 14.69
C LYS A 92 -10.47 -0.04 14.70
N MET A 93 -9.89 0.52 13.64
CA MET A 93 -8.47 0.84 13.60
C MET A 93 -8.06 1.78 14.74
N ASN A 94 -8.88 2.78 15.04
CA ASN A 94 -8.62 3.69 16.14
C ASN A 94 -8.70 2.99 17.52
N GLU A 95 -9.66 2.08 17.71
CA GLU A 95 -9.77 1.23 18.91
C GLU A 95 -8.52 0.36 19.11
N HIS A 96 -7.90 -0.09 18.01
CA HIS A 96 -6.66 -0.87 18.02
C HIS A 96 -5.37 -0.02 17.97
N GLY A 97 -5.49 1.28 18.20
CA GLY A 97 -4.33 2.14 18.39
C GLY A 97 -3.72 2.69 17.10
N TYR A 98 -4.47 2.77 16.01
CA TYR A 98 -4.05 3.41 14.77
C TYR A 98 -4.73 4.76 14.56
N ILE A 99 -4.02 5.71 13.96
CA ILE A 99 -4.55 7.03 13.57
C ILE A 99 -4.51 7.12 12.05
N MET A 100 -5.62 7.56 11.46
CA MET A 100 -5.74 7.76 10.02
C MET A 100 -5.14 9.10 9.59
N TYR A 101 -4.36 9.07 8.51
CA TYR A 101 -3.83 10.24 7.79
C TYR A 101 -4.24 10.14 6.33
N SER A 102 -4.78 11.23 5.79
CA SER A 102 -5.19 11.33 4.38
C SER A 102 -5.27 12.78 3.95
N GLU A 103 -5.29 13.02 2.64
CA GLU A 103 -5.68 14.35 2.14
C GLU A 103 -7.15 14.63 2.45
N THR A 104 -7.45 15.87 2.76
CA THR A 104 -8.84 16.33 2.89
C THR A 104 -9.37 16.62 1.49
N ILE A 105 -10.20 15.72 0.96
CA ILE A 105 -10.82 15.89 -0.35
C ILE A 105 -12.34 15.97 -0.17
N GLU A 106 -12.90 17.13 -0.49
CA GLU A 106 -14.32 17.41 -0.22
C GLU A 106 -15.30 16.60 -1.07
N TYR A 107 -14.92 16.03 -2.22
CA TYR A 107 -15.93 15.59 -3.21
C TYR A 107 -15.61 14.34 -4.05
N ARG A 108 -14.84 13.33 -3.60
CA ARG A 108 -14.66 12.17 -4.48
C ARG A 108 -14.92 10.83 -3.81
N ARG A 109 -15.75 10.03 -4.48
CA ARG A 109 -15.88 8.59 -4.28
C ARG A 109 -14.58 7.89 -4.70
N ALA A 110 -14.16 6.97 -3.88
CA ALA A 110 -13.28 5.85 -4.17
C ALA A 110 -12.06 6.11 -5.05
N SER A 111 -10.94 6.07 -4.49
CA SER A 111 -9.59 5.89 -5.03
C SER A 111 -8.56 6.64 -4.18
N MET A 112 -8.92 6.95 -2.95
CA MET A 112 -7.97 7.59 -2.04
C MET A 112 -6.90 6.60 -1.61
N THR A 113 -5.68 7.10 -1.46
CA THR A 113 -4.63 6.47 -0.70
C THR A 113 -4.63 7.05 0.71
N VAL A 114 -4.83 6.21 1.71
CA VAL A 114 -4.86 6.61 3.12
C VAL A 114 -3.80 5.84 3.91
N PHE A 115 -3.35 6.46 4.98
CA PHE A 115 -2.39 5.87 5.91
C PHE A 115 -3.06 5.67 7.26
N TYR A 116 -2.81 4.54 7.88
CA TYR A 116 -3.04 4.32 9.28
C TYR A 116 -1.69 4.11 9.96
N VAL A 117 -1.38 4.93 10.93
CA VAL A 117 -0.11 4.88 11.66
C VAL A 117 -0.37 4.54 13.11
N LYS A 118 0.42 3.65 13.67
CA LYS A 118 0.34 3.23 15.06
C LYS A 118 0.56 4.42 16.00
N LYS A 119 -0.27 4.55 17.02
CA LYS A 119 -0.16 5.62 18.01
C LYS A 119 1.23 5.59 18.68
N GLY A 120 1.80 6.77 18.88
CA GLY A 120 3.13 6.94 19.48
C GLY A 120 4.25 7.16 18.47
N LEU A 121 4.02 6.94 17.17
CA LEU A 121 4.96 7.34 16.13
C LEU A 121 4.76 8.82 15.78
N GLU A 122 5.84 9.56 15.69
CA GLU A 122 5.81 10.95 15.20
C GLU A 122 5.70 10.98 13.68
N VAL A 123 4.65 11.63 13.19
CA VAL A 123 4.33 11.69 11.77
C VAL A 123 4.30 13.13 11.30
N SER A 124 5.02 13.42 10.24
CA SER A 124 4.90 14.68 9.52
C SER A 124 4.43 14.46 8.09
N TYR A 125 3.58 15.35 7.60
CA TYR A 125 3.12 15.34 6.22
C TYR A 125 4.24 15.77 5.26
N VAL A 126 4.33 15.09 4.12
CA VAL A 126 5.24 15.46 3.02
C VAL A 126 4.39 15.75 1.78
N SER A 127 4.49 16.96 1.24
CA SER A 127 3.74 17.32 0.03
C SER A 127 4.15 16.44 -1.15
N THR A 128 3.19 15.75 -1.74
CA THR A 128 3.44 14.87 -2.91
C THR A 128 3.56 15.65 -4.22
N GLY A 129 3.11 16.90 -4.25
CA GLY A 129 3.01 17.69 -5.47
C GLY A 129 1.89 17.23 -6.41
N HIS A 130 1.12 16.20 -6.06
CA HIS A 130 -0.07 15.79 -6.80
C HIS A 130 -1.24 16.71 -6.48
N THR A 131 -1.79 17.31 -7.50
CA THR A 131 -2.69 18.45 -7.31
C THR A 131 -4.17 18.09 -7.18
N LYS A 132 -4.61 16.85 -7.36
CA LYS A 132 -6.06 16.71 -7.58
C LYS A 132 -6.79 15.43 -7.20
N ASN A 133 -6.20 14.36 -6.68
CA ASN A 133 -7.03 13.14 -6.67
C ASN A 133 -6.93 12.19 -5.48
N GLY A 134 -6.21 12.55 -4.42
CA GLY A 134 -6.07 11.70 -3.24
C GLY A 134 -5.43 10.32 -3.50
N ARG A 135 -4.93 10.09 -4.72
CA ARG A 135 -4.30 8.82 -5.10
C ARG A 135 -2.88 8.66 -4.59
N ALA A 136 -2.28 9.74 -4.13
CA ALA A 136 -0.96 9.74 -3.53
C ALA A 136 -0.99 10.48 -2.20
N TYR A 137 -0.33 9.93 -1.21
CA TYR A 137 -0.13 10.56 0.09
C TYR A 137 1.26 10.22 0.60
N ALA A 138 1.93 11.14 1.29
CA ALA A 138 3.25 10.87 1.83
C ALA A 138 3.39 11.38 3.25
N VAL A 139 4.08 10.60 4.06
CA VAL A 139 4.44 10.93 5.44
C VAL A 139 5.93 10.72 5.65
N LYS A 140 6.49 11.44 6.59
CA LYS A 140 7.82 11.20 7.12
C LYS A 140 7.70 10.69 8.54
N ILE A 141 8.37 9.58 8.83
CA ILE A 141 8.51 8.99 10.14
C ILE A 141 10.01 8.83 10.37
N ASP A 142 10.52 9.41 11.44
CA ASP A 142 11.94 9.57 11.68
C ASP A 142 12.64 10.20 10.45
N GLU A 143 13.60 9.48 9.88
CA GLU A 143 14.31 9.92 8.67
C GLU A 143 13.76 9.31 7.38
N THR A 144 12.73 8.48 7.45
CA THR A 144 12.20 7.75 6.28
C THR A 144 10.95 8.42 5.76
N ILE A 145 10.94 8.74 4.48
CA ILE A 145 9.76 9.20 3.75
C ILE A 145 9.06 7.98 3.19
N ILE A 146 7.76 7.87 3.50
CA ILE A 146 6.90 6.80 3.00
C ILE A 146 5.86 7.44 2.09
N TYR A 147 5.87 7.02 0.83
CA TYR A 147 4.99 7.52 -0.20
C TYR A 147 4.05 6.40 -0.64
N GLY A 148 2.76 6.56 -0.35
CA GLY A 148 1.71 5.67 -0.81
C GLY A 148 1.14 6.15 -2.14
N THR A 149 0.90 5.24 -3.10
CA THR A 149 0.42 5.59 -4.43
C THR A 149 -0.59 4.61 -4.99
N HIS A 150 -1.56 5.13 -5.73
CA HIS A 150 -2.45 4.36 -6.60
C HIS A 150 -2.44 4.99 -7.99
N VAL A 151 -1.52 4.54 -8.83
CA VAL A 151 -1.42 5.03 -10.21
C VAL A 151 -2.72 4.77 -10.97
N PRO A 152 -3.26 5.74 -11.72
CA PRO A 152 -4.46 5.53 -12.50
C PRO A 152 -4.34 4.34 -13.46
N PRO A 153 -5.37 3.45 -13.57
CA PRO A 153 -5.34 2.32 -14.49
C PRO A 153 -5.33 2.76 -15.96
N VAL A 154 -5.93 3.92 -16.25
CA VAL A 154 -5.79 4.61 -17.55
C VAL A 154 -4.53 5.48 -17.46
N TYR A 155 -3.68 5.36 -18.46
CA TYR A 155 -2.43 6.11 -18.51
C TYR A 155 -2.64 7.61 -18.31
N ASP A 156 -1.92 8.17 -17.36
CA ASP A 156 -1.91 9.58 -17.01
C ASP A 156 -0.46 10.07 -16.91
N SER A 157 -0.01 10.76 -17.95
CA SER A 157 1.36 11.26 -18.04
C SER A 157 1.67 12.31 -16.97
N GLN A 158 0.68 13.12 -16.56
CA GLN A 158 0.87 14.12 -15.52
C GLN A 158 1.14 13.41 -14.18
N TYR A 159 0.33 12.41 -13.85
CA TYR A 159 0.52 11.63 -12.62
C TYR A 159 1.92 11.01 -12.54
N TRP A 160 2.36 10.36 -13.64
CA TRP A 160 3.69 9.76 -13.71
C TRP A 160 4.82 10.78 -13.59
N ASN A 161 4.68 11.95 -14.21
CA ASN A 161 5.67 13.02 -14.10
C ASN A 161 5.78 13.56 -12.67
N GLU A 162 4.67 13.71 -11.97
CA GLU A 162 4.61 14.13 -10.57
C GLU A 162 5.25 13.07 -9.66
N LEU A 163 4.92 11.79 -9.83
CA LEU A 163 5.51 10.68 -9.08
C LEU A 163 7.04 10.58 -9.31
N LYS A 164 7.49 10.60 -10.56
CA LYS A 164 8.92 10.57 -10.90
C LYS A 164 9.67 11.78 -10.32
N ARG A 165 9.06 12.96 -10.37
CA ARG A 165 9.63 14.18 -9.78
C ARG A 165 9.77 14.02 -8.27
N PHE A 166 8.74 13.53 -7.59
CA PHE A 166 8.80 13.28 -6.15
C PHE A 166 9.94 12.33 -5.78
N VAL A 167 10.00 11.15 -6.39
CA VAL A 167 11.04 10.15 -6.11
C VAL A 167 12.44 10.71 -6.39
N ARG A 168 12.63 11.47 -7.48
CA ARG A 168 13.92 12.10 -7.82
C ARG A 168 14.31 13.19 -6.81
N SER A 169 13.34 13.99 -6.33
CA SER A 169 13.61 15.06 -5.35
C SER A 169 14.11 14.51 -4.02
N TYR A 170 13.76 13.29 -3.68
CA TYR A 170 14.14 12.63 -2.43
C TYR A 170 15.12 11.47 -2.62
N CYS A 171 15.73 11.30 -3.81
CA CYS A 171 16.59 10.16 -4.12
C CYS A 171 17.84 10.03 -3.23
N ASN A 172 18.27 11.13 -2.59
CA ASN A 172 19.38 11.17 -1.62
C ASN A 172 18.94 11.01 -0.16
N GLN A 173 17.66 10.78 0.08
CA GLN A 173 17.08 10.52 1.39
C GLN A 173 16.56 9.07 1.47
N LYS A 174 16.21 8.61 2.66
CA LYS A 174 15.52 7.33 2.84
C LYS A 174 14.08 7.50 2.36
N ILE A 175 13.72 6.90 1.24
CA ILE A 175 12.35 6.89 0.71
C ILE A 175 11.92 5.46 0.36
N ILE A 176 10.70 5.13 0.73
CA ILE A 176 9.98 3.93 0.29
C ILE A 176 8.70 4.41 -0.40
N ALA A 177 8.54 4.10 -1.69
CA ALA A 177 7.29 4.34 -2.39
C ALA A 177 6.61 2.99 -2.64
N ILE A 178 5.38 2.86 -2.17
CA ILE A 178 4.64 1.60 -2.13
C ILE A 178 3.20 1.81 -2.59
N GLY A 179 2.64 0.87 -3.33
CA GLY A 179 1.26 0.95 -3.79
C GLY A 179 0.98 0.18 -5.06
N ASN A 180 -0.18 0.44 -5.64
CA ASN A 180 -0.56 -0.13 -6.93
C ASN A 180 -0.11 0.80 -8.08
N TYR A 181 0.84 0.33 -8.87
CA TYR A 181 1.40 1.06 -10.02
C TYR A 181 0.65 0.79 -11.33
N ASN A 182 -0.36 -0.08 -11.31
CA ASN A 182 -1.17 -0.43 -12.49
C ASN A 182 -0.34 -0.74 -13.76
N ILE A 183 0.78 -1.48 -13.59
CA ILE A 183 1.75 -1.78 -14.65
C ILE A 183 1.28 -2.83 -15.67
N ILE A 184 0.06 -3.31 -15.56
CA ILE A 184 -0.59 -4.15 -16.57
C ILE A 184 -0.70 -3.40 -17.90
N ASN A 185 -0.93 -2.09 -17.84
CA ASN A 185 -0.90 -1.22 -19.01
C ASN A 185 0.53 -1.00 -19.48
N TYR A 186 0.81 -1.23 -20.78
CA TYR A 186 2.15 -1.07 -21.38
C TYR A 186 2.78 0.31 -21.12
N LYS A 187 2.00 1.39 -21.23
CA LYS A 187 2.50 2.74 -20.96
C LYS A 187 2.90 2.91 -19.50
N ASN A 188 2.06 2.47 -18.57
CA ASN A 188 2.39 2.49 -17.15
C ASN A 188 3.63 1.65 -16.83
N LYS A 189 3.79 0.51 -17.51
CA LYS A 189 4.98 -0.34 -17.35
C LYS A 189 6.25 0.37 -17.79
N ASN A 190 6.22 1.11 -18.89
CA ASN A 190 7.37 1.87 -19.36
C ASN A 190 7.76 2.97 -18.36
N GLU A 191 6.77 3.74 -17.88
CA GLU A 191 6.98 4.78 -16.88
C GLU A 191 7.56 4.20 -15.56
N TYR A 192 7.09 3.02 -15.16
CA TYR A 192 7.66 2.31 -14.01
C TYR A 192 9.12 1.92 -14.24
N CYS A 193 9.46 1.44 -15.43
CA CYS A 193 10.86 1.14 -15.77
C CYS A 193 11.75 2.40 -15.71
N GLU A 194 11.27 3.55 -16.19
CA GLU A 194 11.99 4.82 -16.08
C GLU A 194 12.13 5.28 -14.60
N LEU A 195 11.09 5.05 -13.77
CA LEU A 195 11.16 5.35 -12.35
C LEU A 195 12.29 4.58 -11.65
N LEU A 196 12.54 3.34 -12.07
CA LEU A 196 13.62 2.49 -11.54
C LEU A 196 15.03 2.97 -11.91
N GLU A 197 15.19 3.93 -12.81
CA GLU A 197 16.47 4.61 -13.00
C GLU A 197 16.92 5.37 -11.75
N SER A 198 15.95 5.87 -10.96
CA SER A 198 16.17 6.64 -9.73
C SER A 198 15.93 5.87 -8.44
N ALA A 199 15.35 4.68 -8.51
CA ALA A 199 14.96 3.87 -7.36
C ALA A 199 15.30 2.39 -7.59
N VAL A 200 15.08 1.57 -6.56
CA VAL A 200 15.28 0.11 -6.59
C VAL A 200 13.96 -0.57 -6.29
N ASP A 201 13.54 -1.49 -7.15
CA ASP A 201 12.45 -2.41 -6.86
C ASP A 201 12.92 -3.41 -5.78
N ILE A 202 12.29 -3.34 -4.60
CA ILE A 202 12.74 -4.11 -3.43
C ILE A 202 12.54 -5.60 -3.68
N TRP A 203 11.44 -6.02 -4.33
CA TRP A 203 11.15 -7.42 -4.64
C TRP A 203 12.21 -8.03 -5.56
N LYS A 204 12.58 -7.31 -6.61
CA LYS A 204 13.64 -7.76 -7.54
C LYS A 204 15.02 -7.76 -6.90
N ALA A 205 15.28 -6.78 -6.02
CA ALA A 205 16.56 -6.68 -5.32
C ALA A 205 16.83 -7.87 -4.39
N GLN A 206 15.78 -8.57 -3.95
CA GLN A 206 15.88 -9.79 -3.15
C GLN A 206 16.04 -11.07 -3.97
N GLY A 207 16.25 -10.95 -5.28
CA GLY A 207 16.46 -12.11 -6.17
C GLY A 207 15.19 -12.87 -6.55
N ASN A 208 14.03 -12.33 -6.26
CA ASN A 208 12.75 -12.93 -6.65
C ASN A 208 12.59 -12.85 -8.18
N LYS A 209 12.55 -14.02 -8.82
CA LYS A 209 12.48 -14.14 -10.30
C LYS A 209 11.07 -13.88 -10.84
N GLU A 210 10.06 -14.20 -10.05
CA GLU A 210 8.69 -13.90 -10.42
C GLU A 210 8.48 -12.40 -10.29
N GLY A 211 8.27 -11.78 -11.43
CA GLY A 211 8.09 -10.33 -11.50
C GLY A 211 6.95 -9.86 -10.60
N ILE A 212 7.07 -8.64 -10.23
CA ILE A 212 6.08 -7.73 -9.66
C ILE A 212 4.69 -8.34 -9.66
N SER A 213 3.96 -8.21 -8.59
CA SER A 213 2.62 -8.75 -8.41
C SER A 213 1.80 -8.74 -9.70
N VAL A 214 1.02 -9.75 -9.91
CA VAL A 214 0.16 -9.91 -11.09
C VAL A 214 -0.71 -8.66 -11.35
N MET A 215 -0.94 -7.83 -10.33
CA MET A 215 -1.81 -6.66 -10.37
C MET A 215 -1.06 -5.31 -10.31
N GLY A 216 0.27 -5.32 -10.23
CA GLY A 216 1.06 -4.07 -10.20
C GLY A 216 1.29 -3.47 -8.81
N ASP A 217 1.04 -4.24 -7.73
CA ASP A 217 1.36 -3.83 -6.38
C ASP A 217 2.85 -4.02 -6.10
N CYS A 218 3.55 -2.94 -5.81
CA CYS A 218 5.01 -2.92 -5.71
C CYS A 218 5.48 -2.02 -4.57
N ALA A 219 6.72 -2.25 -4.16
CA ALA A 219 7.47 -1.37 -3.27
C ALA A 219 8.83 -1.07 -3.90
N ILE A 220 9.17 0.20 -3.97
CA ILE A 220 10.48 0.69 -4.40
C ILE A 220 11.13 1.51 -3.30
N ALA A 221 12.44 1.54 -3.27
CA ALA A 221 13.20 2.34 -2.32
C ALA A 221 14.25 3.20 -3.03
N SER A 222 14.70 4.28 -2.37
CA SER A 222 15.85 5.04 -2.85
C SER A 222 17.10 4.17 -2.88
N LYS A 223 18.03 4.49 -3.79
CA LYS A 223 19.32 3.81 -3.91
C LYS A 223 20.22 3.99 -2.69
N THR A 224 19.92 4.99 -1.85
CA THR A 224 20.64 5.26 -0.60
C THR A 224 20.28 4.29 0.52
N MET A 225 19.14 3.62 0.42
CA MET A 225 18.75 2.61 1.41
C MET A 225 19.55 1.33 1.21
N ASN A 226 20.03 0.76 2.32
CA ASN A 226 20.71 -0.53 2.27
C ASN A 226 19.70 -1.63 1.88
N LYS A 227 19.94 -2.33 0.79
CA LYS A 227 19.05 -3.40 0.32
C LYS A 227 18.88 -4.52 1.34
N ASN A 228 19.91 -4.78 2.15
CA ASN A 228 19.89 -5.84 3.16
C ASN A 228 19.05 -5.45 4.39
N SER A 229 18.76 -4.15 4.56
CA SER A 229 17.87 -3.68 5.62
C SER A 229 16.39 -3.68 5.23
N LEU A 230 16.07 -4.08 4.01
CA LEU A 230 14.71 -4.12 3.49
C LEU A 230 14.32 -5.55 3.18
N LYS A 231 13.20 -5.99 3.72
CA LYS A 231 12.61 -7.30 3.41
C LYS A 231 11.18 -7.10 2.95
N VAL A 232 10.85 -7.61 1.77
CA VAL A 232 9.49 -7.57 1.25
C VAL A 232 8.92 -8.97 1.23
N SER A 233 7.67 -9.08 1.64
CA SER A 233 6.89 -10.32 1.54
C SER A 233 5.50 -10.02 0.99
N ARG A 234 4.85 -11.06 0.51
CA ARG A 234 3.50 -11.02 -0.05
C ARG A 234 2.60 -11.91 0.76
N HIS A 235 1.45 -11.39 1.13
CA HIS A 235 0.40 -12.14 1.80
C HIS A 235 -0.84 -12.21 0.89
N ASN A 236 -1.29 -13.43 0.59
CA ASN A 236 -2.52 -13.65 -0.17
C ASN A 236 -3.71 -13.62 0.78
N ASN A 237 -4.79 -13.05 0.32
CA ASN A 237 -6.03 -12.91 1.07
C ASN A 237 -7.24 -13.25 0.19
N THR A 238 -8.44 -13.26 0.78
CA THR A 238 -9.70 -13.60 0.09
C THR A 238 -10.68 -12.44 0.03
N TYR A 239 -10.33 -11.28 0.58
CA TYR A 239 -11.22 -10.13 0.74
C TYR A 239 -10.89 -8.95 -0.18
N THR A 240 -9.86 -9.07 -0.99
CA THR A 240 -9.55 -8.16 -2.11
C THR A 240 -8.93 -8.94 -3.26
N ASP A 241 -9.03 -8.43 -4.47
CA ASP A 241 -8.42 -8.98 -5.67
C ASP A 241 -6.91 -8.68 -5.76
N HIS A 242 -6.37 -7.94 -4.80
CA HIS A 242 -4.96 -7.58 -4.72
C HIS A 242 -4.25 -8.29 -3.56
N PRO A 243 -2.97 -8.65 -3.71
CA PRO A 243 -2.16 -9.14 -2.60
C PRO A 243 -1.84 -8.02 -1.61
N ILE A 244 -1.65 -8.38 -0.36
CA ILE A 244 -1.02 -7.49 0.61
C ILE A 244 0.50 -7.55 0.42
N ILE A 245 1.14 -6.39 0.39
CA ILE A 245 2.60 -6.26 0.38
C ILE A 245 3.05 -5.82 1.77
N ILE A 246 3.98 -6.55 2.35
CA ILE A 246 4.58 -6.23 3.65
C ILE A 246 6.04 -5.87 3.40
N VAL A 247 6.48 -4.74 3.95
CA VAL A 247 7.88 -4.31 3.92
C VAL A 247 8.37 -4.14 5.34
N ASP A 248 9.36 -4.94 5.72
CA ASP A 248 10.11 -4.78 6.96
C ASP A 248 11.36 -3.94 6.68
N VAL A 249 11.57 -2.92 7.50
CA VAL A 249 12.75 -2.02 7.48
C VAL A 249 13.53 -2.28 8.76
N ASN A 250 14.79 -2.71 8.63
CA ASN A 250 15.71 -3.05 9.71
C ASN A 250 16.78 -1.98 9.91
#